data_742177c068c30af86036f406d36551e0
#
_entry.id   742177c068c30af86036f406d36551e0
#
_cell.length_a   1.000
_cell.length_b   1.000
_cell.length_c   1.000
_cell.angle_alpha   90.00
_cell.angle_beta   90.00
_cell.angle_gamma   90.00
#
_symmetry.space_group_name_H-M   'P 1'
#
loop_
_entity.id
_entity.type
_entity.pdbx_description
1 polymer ?
#
loop_
_entity_poly.entity_id
_entity_poly.type
_entity_poly.pdbx_seq_one_letter_code
_entity_poly.pdbx_strand_id
1 'polypeptide(L)'
;VDLFVIKKLFQYIEKDKVKELINKEPTSQYSRKIWFLYEWLMQKKISVPDLKKGTYVELINTKHQYAGPSINSTRHRIKNNLPGSYNFCPTVRRTKKIEDFIALSLSEKIEDGLQGKSRSLIKRTAAFLLLKDSKASFAIEGENPPNIRARNWSKIIGQAGKNPLSIKEIERLQDVLIGIKKLKHMGIRLEQGFVGEHDIETFEPIPDHISAKADDLDSLLEGLIKSTNLLVNSDYNPVLAAATIAFGFNFIHPLSDGNGRIHRYLIHHLLIAMGFTKREMIFPVSAAILDRIGEYQEVLEAHSSPRLDLIEWEATENHNVRVLNETIDLYRYYDATRQAEFLFECVNDTIESIIPRELDFLEKYDKMKNYIDAIISMPDTKVDLLIKFLNQNEGRLSKNKRLKDFEELTSKEIKAIEDHFAMIFID
;
A
#
# COMPACT_ATOMS: atom_id res chain seq x y z
N VAL A 1 -3.35 18.34 14.09
CA VAL A 1 -2.44 19.30 13.42
C VAL A 1 -2.58 19.06 11.92
N ASP A 2 -2.92 20.11 11.18
CA ASP A 2 -2.93 20.10 9.71
C ASP A 2 -1.72 20.90 9.23
N LEU A 3 -0.67 20.17 8.80
CA LEU A 3 0.61 20.78 8.46
C LEU A 3 0.54 21.62 7.18
N PHE A 4 -0.29 21.19 6.21
CA PHE A 4 -0.48 21.94 4.97
C PHE A 4 -1.13 23.30 5.23
N VAL A 5 -2.26 23.31 5.94
CA VAL A 5 -2.97 24.56 6.29
C VAL A 5 -2.09 25.49 7.14
N ILE A 6 -1.38 24.95 8.13
CA ILE A 6 -0.48 25.74 8.99
C ILE A 6 0.68 26.33 8.17
N LYS A 7 1.25 25.57 7.24
CA LYS A 7 2.32 26.08 6.38
C LYS A 7 1.83 27.19 5.47
N LYS A 8 0.66 27.02 4.84
CA LYS A 8 0.04 28.07 4.04
C LYS A 8 -0.22 29.32 4.87
N LEU A 9 -0.76 29.17 6.08
CA LEU A 9 -0.96 30.29 7.00
C LEU A 9 0.35 31.03 7.31
N PHE A 10 1.44 30.31 7.59
CA PHE A 10 2.74 30.91 7.87
C PHE A 10 3.38 31.63 6.66
N GLN A 11 2.96 31.33 5.44
CA GLN A 11 3.40 32.08 4.25
C GLN A 11 2.82 33.50 4.21
N TYR A 12 1.64 33.72 4.83
CA TYR A 12 0.97 35.01 4.91
C TYR A 12 1.26 35.79 6.20
N ILE A 13 1.80 35.11 7.22
CA ILE A 13 2.12 35.77 8.51
C ILE A 13 3.57 36.27 8.49
N GLU A 14 3.76 37.53 8.75
CA GLU A 14 5.08 38.13 8.94
C GLU A 14 5.83 37.44 10.10
N LYS A 15 7.10 37.13 9.91
CA LYS A 15 7.98 36.55 10.91
C LYS A 15 8.00 37.29 12.25
N ASP A 16 7.89 38.61 12.19
CA ASP A 16 7.93 39.48 13.40
C ASP A 16 6.68 39.31 14.25
N LYS A 17 5.51 39.06 13.69
CA LYS A 17 4.29 38.71 14.44
C LYS A 17 4.42 37.40 15.22
N VAL A 18 5.06 36.40 14.60
CA VAL A 18 5.35 35.15 15.32
C VAL A 18 6.36 35.37 16.44
N LYS A 19 7.38 36.21 16.20
CA LYS A 19 8.37 36.60 17.21
C LYS A 19 7.73 37.37 18.38
N GLU A 20 6.82 38.28 18.11
CA GLU A 20 6.06 39.01 19.14
C GLU A 20 5.24 38.06 20.02
N LEU A 21 4.52 37.11 19.42
CA LEU A 21 3.78 36.07 20.15
C LEU A 21 4.69 35.28 21.09
N ILE A 22 5.85 34.86 20.60
CA ILE A 22 6.81 34.07 21.40
C ILE A 22 7.35 34.91 22.56
N ASN A 23 7.69 36.18 22.32
CA ASN A 23 8.21 37.07 23.36
C ASN A 23 7.14 37.40 24.42
N LYS A 24 5.87 37.51 24.03
CA LYS A 24 4.75 37.79 24.93
C LYS A 24 4.46 36.60 25.85
N GLU A 25 4.50 35.37 25.31
CA GLU A 25 4.14 34.16 26.05
C GLU A 25 5.16 33.02 25.81
N PRO A 26 6.43 33.20 26.21
CA PRO A 26 7.50 32.22 25.82
C PRO A 26 7.33 30.83 26.42
N THR A 27 6.62 30.71 27.55
CA THR A 27 6.39 29.45 28.25
C THR A 27 5.04 28.80 27.92
N SER A 28 4.15 29.47 27.23
CA SER A 28 2.85 28.95 26.81
C SER A 28 3.06 27.75 25.89
N GLN A 29 2.31 26.67 26.11
CA GLN A 29 2.40 25.47 25.27
C GLN A 29 2.04 25.77 23.81
N TYR A 30 1.08 26.65 23.56
CA TYR A 30 0.65 27.01 22.20
C TYR A 30 1.70 27.89 21.50
N SER A 31 2.26 28.87 22.18
CA SER A 31 3.33 29.70 21.67
C SER A 31 4.54 28.85 21.26
N ARG A 32 4.95 27.90 22.11
CA ARG A 32 6.05 26.96 21.81
C ARG A 32 5.75 26.05 20.61
N LYS A 33 4.51 25.56 20.48
CA LYS A 33 4.09 24.74 19.32
C LYS A 33 4.12 25.57 18.03
N ILE A 34 3.62 26.80 18.06
CA ILE A 34 3.66 27.72 16.92
C ILE A 34 5.09 28.03 16.54
N TRP A 35 5.95 28.35 17.52
CA TRP A 35 7.37 28.61 17.28
C TRP A 35 8.07 27.41 16.62
N PHE A 36 7.90 26.21 17.19
CA PHE A 36 8.48 25.01 16.61
C PHE A 36 7.97 24.77 15.19
N LEU A 37 6.65 24.78 14.97
CA LEU A 37 6.03 24.56 13.67
C LEU A 37 6.48 25.60 12.65
N TYR A 38 6.59 26.86 13.03
CA TYR A 38 7.09 27.88 12.12
C TYR A 38 8.53 27.57 11.65
N GLU A 39 9.46 27.33 12.58
CA GLU A 39 10.84 27.01 12.23
C GLU A 39 10.94 25.70 11.43
N TRP A 40 10.13 24.71 11.77
CA TRP A 40 10.12 23.41 11.09
C TRP A 40 9.49 23.46 9.69
N LEU A 41 8.37 24.17 9.52
CA LEU A 41 7.65 24.26 8.24
C LEU A 41 8.29 25.28 7.29
N MET A 42 8.75 26.41 7.81
CA MET A 42 9.32 27.46 6.99
C MET A 42 10.83 27.34 6.79
N GLN A 43 11.49 26.40 7.51
CA GLN A 43 12.95 26.22 7.51
C GLN A 43 13.70 27.55 7.79
N LYS A 44 13.08 28.41 8.60
CA LYS A 44 13.61 29.73 8.96
C LYS A 44 13.63 29.91 10.47
N LYS A 45 14.82 30.10 11.03
CA LYS A 45 15.00 30.32 12.47
C LYS A 45 14.50 31.72 12.88
N ILE A 46 13.76 31.79 14.01
CA ILE A 46 13.32 33.03 14.63
C ILE A 46 14.40 33.51 15.61
N SER A 47 14.73 34.81 15.57
CA SER A 47 15.75 35.38 16.46
C SER A 47 15.16 35.64 17.85
N VAL A 48 15.01 34.55 18.62
CA VAL A 48 14.63 34.56 20.04
C VAL A 48 15.54 33.62 20.82
N PRO A 49 15.81 33.84 22.12
CA PRO A 49 16.61 32.95 22.94
C PRO A 49 15.97 31.57 23.11
N ASP A 50 16.82 30.56 23.20
CA ASP A 50 16.37 29.19 23.50
C ASP A 50 15.78 29.09 24.93
N LEU A 51 14.75 28.29 25.08
CA LEU A 51 14.15 28.04 26.40
C LEU A 51 15.08 27.19 27.27
N LYS A 52 15.56 27.76 28.37
CA LYS A 52 16.49 27.08 29.29
C LYS A 52 15.78 26.14 30.27
N LYS A 53 14.51 26.40 30.63
CA LYS A 53 13.71 25.67 31.64
C LYS A 53 12.31 25.39 31.11
N GLY A 54 11.64 24.42 31.73
CA GLY A 54 10.25 24.04 31.44
C GLY A 54 10.12 22.57 31.04
N THR A 55 8.93 22.00 31.26
CA THR A 55 8.57 20.65 30.81
C THR A 55 8.45 20.61 29.28
N TYR A 56 8.77 19.47 28.70
CA TYR A 56 8.53 19.27 27.26
C TYR A 56 7.05 19.04 26.98
N VAL A 57 6.55 19.64 25.91
CA VAL A 57 5.17 19.52 25.45
C VAL A 57 5.12 18.76 24.14
N GLU A 58 4.21 17.80 24.04
CA GLU A 58 3.98 17.05 22.80
C GLU A 58 3.42 17.95 21.72
N LEU A 59 3.96 17.84 20.50
CA LEU A 59 3.51 18.63 19.36
C LEU A 59 2.14 18.16 18.88
N ILE A 60 2.01 16.87 18.56
CA ILE A 60 0.74 16.22 18.23
C ILE A 60 0.04 15.78 19.52
N ASN A 61 -1.26 16.08 19.60
CA ASN A 61 -2.12 15.52 20.63
C ASN A 61 -2.51 14.07 20.26
N THR A 62 -1.95 13.12 21.00
CA THR A 62 -2.15 11.68 20.78
C THR A 62 -3.59 11.20 21.00
N LYS A 63 -4.46 12.04 21.59
CA LYS A 63 -5.90 11.74 21.68
C LYS A 63 -6.63 11.92 20.34
N HIS A 64 -6.08 12.70 19.43
CA HIS A 64 -6.73 13.07 18.17
C HIS A 64 -6.03 12.54 16.93
N GLN A 65 -4.72 12.32 17.00
CA GLN A 65 -3.91 11.84 15.86
C GLN A 65 -2.88 10.82 16.33
N TYR A 66 -2.51 9.91 15.43
CA TYR A 66 -1.42 8.97 15.67
C TYR A 66 -0.09 9.70 15.57
N ALA A 67 0.72 9.57 16.60
CA ALA A 67 2.02 10.20 16.71
C ALA A 67 3.15 9.24 16.35
N GLY A 68 4.18 9.73 15.69
CA GLY A 68 5.42 9.02 15.46
C GLY A 68 6.34 9.02 16.71
N PRO A 69 7.56 8.49 16.57
CA PRO A 69 8.55 8.50 17.64
C PRO A 69 8.93 9.93 18.03
N SER A 70 9.12 10.13 19.34
CA SER A 70 9.30 11.46 19.89
C SER A 70 10.77 11.88 19.93
N ILE A 71 11.09 13.04 19.36
CA ILE A 71 12.41 13.68 19.38
C ILE A 71 12.33 15.02 20.11
N ASN A 72 13.15 15.21 21.13
CA ASN A 72 13.13 16.44 21.92
C ASN A 72 13.78 17.61 21.17
N SER A 73 13.02 18.68 20.95
CA SER A 73 13.56 19.97 20.56
C SER A 73 13.86 20.80 21.81
N THR A 74 15.13 20.87 22.21
CA THR A 74 15.58 21.56 23.43
C THR A 74 15.33 23.06 23.36
N ARG A 75 15.50 23.66 22.18
CA ARG A 75 15.26 25.08 21.90
C ARG A 75 13.83 25.51 22.24
N HIS A 76 12.86 24.70 21.86
CA HIS A 76 11.43 25.02 21.98
C HIS A 76 10.78 24.32 23.19
N ARG A 77 11.49 23.40 23.84
CA ARG A 77 10.92 22.48 24.85
C ARG A 77 9.69 21.75 24.32
N ILE A 78 9.80 21.26 23.08
CA ILE A 78 8.78 20.49 22.38
C ILE A 78 9.29 19.06 22.18
N LYS A 79 8.41 18.09 22.41
CA LYS A 79 8.56 16.73 21.89
C LYS A 79 8.02 16.70 20.48
N ASN A 80 8.90 16.69 19.49
CA ASN A 80 8.49 16.49 18.11
C ASN A 80 8.12 15.02 17.92
N ASN A 81 6.83 14.74 17.93
CA ASN A 81 6.25 13.43 17.71
C ASN A 81 5.47 13.36 16.36
N LEU A 82 5.93 14.11 15.36
CA LEU A 82 5.43 14.01 14.00
C LEU A 82 5.79 12.64 13.38
N PRO A 83 4.88 12.01 12.61
CA PRO A 83 5.10 10.69 12.02
C PRO A 83 5.93 10.73 10.72
N GLY A 84 6.70 11.77 10.50
CA GLY A 84 7.48 11.94 9.28
C GLY A 84 8.53 13.03 9.36
N SER A 85 9.19 13.26 8.23
CA SER A 85 10.22 14.28 8.02
C SER A 85 9.61 15.56 7.45
N TYR A 86 10.39 16.65 7.46
CA TYR A 86 9.98 17.91 6.84
C TYR A 86 9.56 17.75 5.36
N ASN A 87 10.25 16.91 4.62
CA ASN A 87 9.98 16.71 3.21
C ASN A 87 8.84 15.73 2.92
N PHE A 88 8.37 15.00 3.96
CA PHE A 88 7.22 14.10 3.82
C PHE A 88 6.67 13.73 5.21
N CYS A 89 5.48 14.23 5.53
CA CYS A 89 4.85 14.00 6.84
C CYS A 89 3.31 13.93 6.75
N PRO A 90 2.75 12.87 6.16
CA PRO A 90 1.32 12.63 6.25
C PRO A 90 0.91 12.36 7.69
N THR A 91 -0.31 12.72 8.05
CA THR A 91 -0.86 12.48 9.39
C THR A 91 -2.12 11.61 9.31
N VAL A 92 -2.42 10.89 10.38
CA VAL A 92 -3.64 10.09 10.50
C VAL A 92 -4.39 10.49 11.76
N ARG A 93 -5.67 10.79 11.63
CA ARG A 93 -6.58 11.08 12.76
C ARG A 93 -7.00 9.77 13.42
N ARG A 94 -7.25 9.85 14.73
CA ARG A 94 -7.92 8.77 15.44
C ARG A 94 -9.40 8.80 15.10
N THR A 95 -9.88 7.76 14.42
CA THR A 95 -11.29 7.53 14.18
C THR A 95 -11.74 6.28 14.91
N LYS A 96 -13.02 6.20 15.22
CA LYS A 96 -13.58 4.99 15.85
C LYS A 96 -13.29 3.74 15.00
N LYS A 97 -13.41 3.86 13.67
CA LYS A 97 -13.17 2.77 12.74
C LYS A 97 -11.74 2.21 12.85
N ILE A 98 -10.72 3.08 12.86
CA ILE A 98 -9.31 2.67 13.00
C ILE A 98 -9.06 2.06 14.39
N GLU A 99 -9.61 2.67 15.46
CA GLU A 99 -9.47 2.15 16.82
C GLU A 99 -10.11 0.75 16.96
N ASP A 100 -11.27 0.55 16.38
CA ASP A 100 -11.97 -0.75 16.36
C ASP A 100 -11.08 -1.82 15.66
N PHE A 101 -10.45 -1.50 14.52
CA PHE A 101 -9.52 -2.42 13.84
C PHE A 101 -8.25 -2.71 14.64
N ILE A 102 -7.67 -1.70 15.29
CA ILE A 102 -6.48 -1.89 16.12
C ILE A 102 -6.82 -2.80 17.32
N ALA A 103 -8.00 -2.64 17.91
CA ALA A 103 -8.48 -3.48 19.03
C ALA A 103 -8.69 -4.95 18.63
N LEU A 104 -8.86 -5.27 17.34
CA LEU A 104 -9.00 -6.64 16.84
C LEU A 104 -7.69 -7.45 16.88
N SER A 105 -6.54 -6.84 17.17
CA SER A 105 -5.23 -7.52 17.15
C SER A 105 -4.99 -8.35 15.88
N LEU A 106 -5.22 -7.74 14.71
CA LEU A 106 -5.26 -8.43 13.43
C LEU A 106 -4.02 -9.30 13.13
N SER A 107 -2.84 -8.92 13.63
CA SER A 107 -1.62 -9.73 13.50
C SER A 107 -1.68 -11.05 14.29
N GLU A 108 -2.32 -11.06 15.45
CA GLU A 108 -2.50 -12.26 16.27
C GLU A 108 -3.48 -13.23 15.61
N LYS A 109 -4.58 -12.71 15.03
CA LYS A 109 -5.55 -13.53 14.28
C LYS A 109 -4.94 -14.31 13.12
N ILE A 110 -3.91 -13.78 12.47
CA ILE A 110 -3.18 -14.51 11.42
C ILE A 110 -2.50 -15.74 12.01
N GLU A 111 -1.84 -15.59 13.15
CA GLU A 111 -1.14 -16.69 13.81
C GLU A 111 -2.12 -17.77 14.28
N ASP A 112 -3.25 -17.37 14.86
CA ASP A 112 -4.31 -18.27 15.30
C ASP A 112 -4.93 -19.07 14.14
N GLY A 113 -5.19 -18.41 13.00
CA GLY A 113 -5.72 -19.06 11.80
C GLY A 113 -4.78 -20.10 11.18
N LEU A 114 -3.48 -20.06 11.49
CA LEU A 114 -2.47 -21.01 11.03
C LEU A 114 -2.16 -22.08 12.06
N GLN A 115 -2.62 -21.93 13.29
CA GLN A 115 -2.35 -22.90 14.34
C GLN A 115 -2.88 -24.30 13.96
N GLY A 116 -2.06 -25.31 14.16
CA GLY A 116 -2.39 -26.70 13.82
C GLY A 116 -2.25 -27.08 12.34
N LYS A 117 -1.96 -26.13 11.45
CA LYS A 117 -1.73 -26.40 10.04
C LYS A 117 -0.30 -26.90 9.77
N SER A 118 -0.15 -27.82 8.81
CA SER A 118 1.18 -28.33 8.46
C SER A 118 2.05 -27.26 7.78
N ARG A 119 3.37 -27.29 8.01
CA ARG A 119 4.32 -26.39 7.33
C ARG A 119 4.24 -26.45 5.81
N SER A 120 3.99 -27.66 5.27
CA SER A 120 3.86 -27.85 3.82
C SER A 120 2.64 -27.12 3.27
N LEU A 121 1.49 -27.23 3.94
CA LEU A 121 0.26 -26.55 3.57
C LEU A 121 0.46 -25.03 3.62
N ILE A 122 1.02 -24.50 4.71
CA ILE A 122 1.28 -23.05 4.86
C ILE A 122 2.17 -22.53 3.72
N LYS A 123 3.26 -23.24 3.36
CA LYS A 123 4.15 -22.82 2.27
C LYS A 123 3.45 -22.84 0.91
N ARG A 124 2.62 -23.83 0.64
CA ARG A 124 1.85 -23.92 -0.61
C ARG A 124 0.80 -22.82 -0.70
N THR A 125 0.07 -22.58 0.38
CA THR A 125 -0.90 -21.48 0.50
C THR A 125 -0.21 -20.14 0.25
N ALA A 126 0.92 -19.88 0.89
CA ALA A 126 1.69 -18.66 0.69
C ALA A 126 2.14 -18.49 -0.78
N ALA A 127 2.63 -19.54 -1.43
CA ALA A 127 3.04 -19.49 -2.84
C ALA A 127 1.86 -19.20 -3.78
N PHE A 128 0.70 -19.75 -3.49
CA PHE A 128 -0.52 -19.55 -4.27
C PHE A 128 -1.07 -18.12 -4.09
N LEU A 129 -1.18 -17.67 -2.85
CA LEU A 129 -1.61 -16.31 -2.51
C LEU A 129 -0.69 -15.25 -3.13
N LEU A 130 0.61 -15.50 -3.16
CA LEU A 130 1.61 -14.64 -3.78
C LEU A 130 1.37 -14.44 -5.27
N LEU A 131 1.09 -15.53 -5.98
CA LEU A 131 0.78 -15.48 -7.41
C LEU A 131 -0.58 -14.80 -7.65
N LYS A 132 -1.58 -15.06 -6.80
CA LYS A 132 -2.89 -14.42 -6.84
C LYS A 132 -2.77 -12.91 -6.63
N ASP A 133 -2.03 -12.49 -5.63
CA ASP A 133 -1.76 -11.07 -5.34
C ASP A 133 -1.05 -10.38 -6.50
N SER A 134 -0.02 -11.03 -7.06
CA SER A 134 0.66 -10.52 -8.25
C SER A 134 -0.30 -10.31 -9.43
N LYS A 135 -1.17 -11.27 -9.72
CA LYS A 135 -2.17 -11.15 -10.81
C LYS A 135 -3.18 -10.04 -10.52
N ALA A 136 -3.66 -9.95 -9.28
CA ALA A 136 -4.56 -8.89 -8.85
C ALA A 136 -3.92 -7.51 -9.02
N SER A 137 -2.65 -7.37 -8.66
CA SER A 137 -1.89 -6.12 -8.82
C SER A 137 -1.77 -5.68 -10.28
N PHE A 138 -1.68 -6.60 -11.24
CA PHE A 138 -1.74 -6.26 -12.65
C PHE A 138 -3.17 -5.94 -13.12
N ALA A 139 -4.16 -6.69 -12.64
CA ALA A 139 -5.56 -6.51 -13.02
C ALA A 139 -6.11 -5.13 -12.59
N ILE A 140 -5.68 -4.60 -11.45
CA ILE A 140 -6.00 -3.24 -10.98
C ILE A 140 -5.56 -2.18 -12.01
N GLU A 141 -4.44 -2.42 -12.70
CA GLU A 141 -3.93 -1.54 -13.78
C GLU A 141 -4.55 -1.87 -15.17
N GLY A 142 -5.56 -2.71 -15.23
CA GLY A 142 -6.16 -3.15 -16.50
C GLY A 142 -5.27 -4.09 -17.32
N GLU A 143 -4.15 -4.61 -16.75
CA GLU A 143 -3.23 -5.50 -17.43
C GLU A 143 -3.54 -6.98 -17.17
N ASN A 144 -3.43 -7.81 -18.22
CA ASN A 144 -3.43 -9.27 -18.09
C ASN A 144 -2.07 -9.84 -18.56
N PRO A 145 -1.06 -9.88 -17.69
CA PRO A 145 0.29 -10.25 -18.08
C PRO A 145 0.41 -11.74 -18.38
N PRO A 146 1.36 -12.15 -19.25
CA PRO A 146 1.74 -13.55 -19.40
C PRO A 146 2.14 -14.16 -18.02
N ASN A 147 1.88 -15.45 -17.85
CA ASN A 147 2.14 -16.14 -16.57
C ASN A 147 3.59 -15.98 -16.06
N ILE A 148 4.56 -15.88 -16.95
CA ILE A 148 5.97 -15.71 -16.59
C ILE A 148 6.20 -14.33 -15.93
N ARG A 149 5.56 -13.26 -16.44
CA ARG A 149 5.66 -11.91 -15.88
C ARG A 149 5.00 -11.84 -14.50
N ALA A 150 3.81 -12.43 -14.34
CA ALA A 150 3.14 -12.54 -13.05
C ALA A 150 3.97 -13.33 -12.03
N ARG A 151 4.60 -14.46 -12.43
CA ARG A 151 5.49 -15.24 -11.57
C ARG A 151 6.77 -14.48 -11.18
N ASN A 152 7.35 -13.71 -12.08
CA ASN A 152 8.52 -12.89 -11.76
C ASN A 152 8.17 -11.80 -10.74
N TRP A 153 7.04 -11.12 -10.91
CA TRP A 153 6.57 -10.12 -9.96
C TRP A 153 6.23 -10.76 -8.60
N SER A 154 5.57 -11.93 -8.59
CA SER A 154 5.30 -12.64 -7.35
C SER A 154 6.58 -12.98 -6.56
N LYS A 155 7.67 -13.37 -7.23
CA LYS A 155 8.96 -13.59 -6.57
C LYS A 155 9.52 -12.30 -5.91
N ILE A 156 9.29 -11.15 -6.53
CA ILE A 156 9.71 -9.86 -5.98
C ILE A 156 8.85 -9.48 -4.75
N ILE A 157 7.53 -9.65 -4.83
CA ILE A 157 6.66 -9.47 -3.66
C ILE A 157 7.12 -10.35 -2.50
N GLY A 158 7.52 -11.60 -2.78
CA GLY A 158 8.09 -12.53 -1.79
C GLY A 158 9.42 -12.09 -1.16
N GLN A 159 10.04 -11.03 -1.66
CA GLN A 159 11.24 -10.42 -1.10
C GLN A 159 10.95 -9.14 -0.30
N ALA A 160 9.69 -8.75 -0.18
CA ALA A 160 9.27 -7.58 0.59
C ALA A 160 9.86 -7.63 2.02
N GLY A 161 10.23 -6.47 2.54
CA GLY A 161 10.87 -6.34 3.86
C GLY A 161 12.33 -6.81 3.95
N LYS A 162 12.96 -7.31 2.86
CA LYS A 162 14.37 -7.74 2.88
C LYS A 162 15.35 -6.58 2.72
N ASN A 163 15.11 -5.74 1.74
CA ASN A 163 15.97 -4.60 1.43
C ASN A 163 15.35 -3.33 2.03
N PRO A 164 16.13 -2.42 2.63
CA PRO A 164 15.61 -1.12 3.04
C PRO A 164 15.15 -0.32 1.82
N LEU A 165 14.09 0.47 1.99
CA LEU A 165 13.59 1.34 0.93
C LEU A 165 14.65 2.40 0.57
N SER A 166 14.94 2.52 -0.71
CA SER A 166 15.87 3.48 -1.28
C SER A 166 15.51 3.76 -2.74
N ILE A 167 16.02 4.84 -3.32
CA ILE A 167 15.82 5.15 -4.74
C ILE A 167 16.30 3.97 -5.60
N LYS A 168 17.49 3.42 -5.32
CA LYS A 168 18.02 2.24 -6.03
C LYS A 168 17.10 1.02 -5.94
N GLU A 169 16.46 0.80 -4.80
CA GLU A 169 15.51 -0.31 -4.64
C GLU A 169 14.24 -0.05 -5.44
N ILE A 170 13.73 1.17 -5.46
CA ILE A 170 12.58 1.57 -6.28
C ILE A 170 12.85 1.34 -7.76
N GLU A 171 14.00 1.78 -8.26
CA GLU A 171 14.43 1.56 -9.65
C GLU A 171 14.60 0.07 -9.97
N ARG A 172 15.20 -0.71 -9.08
CA ARG A 172 15.31 -2.17 -9.22
C ARG A 172 13.94 -2.85 -9.31
N LEU A 173 12.99 -2.43 -8.50
CA LEU A 173 11.61 -2.93 -8.52
C LEU A 173 10.96 -2.62 -9.87
N GLN A 174 11.12 -1.41 -10.38
CA GLN A 174 10.59 -1.01 -11.68
C GLN A 174 11.22 -1.84 -12.83
N ASP A 175 12.52 -2.04 -12.83
CA ASP A 175 13.22 -2.84 -13.85
C ASP A 175 12.65 -4.26 -13.97
N VAL A 176 12.39 -4.90 -12.84
CA VAL A 176 11.81 -6.25 -12.83
C VAL A 176 10.34 -6.25 -13.26
N LEU A 177 9.58 -5.23 -12.84
CA LEU A 177 8.17 -5.11 -13.14
C LEU A 177 7.90 -4.93 -14.63
N ILE A 178 8.66 -4.06 -15.30
CA ILE A 178 8.44 -3.70 -16.70
C ILE A 178 9.13 -4.68 -17.65
N GLY A 179 10.28 -5.26 -17.24
CA GLY A 179 11.02 -6.25 -18.02
C GLY A 179 11.76 -5.65 -19.22
N ILE A 180 12.02 -6.48 -20.26
CA ILE A 180 12.97 -6.17 -21.34
C ILE A 180 12.48 -5.11 -22.34
N LYS A 181 11.21 -4.72 -22.32
CA LYS A 181 10.67 -3.71 -23.25
C LYS A 181 11.02 -2.28 -22.83
N LYS A 182 12.28 -1.92 -22.87
CA LYS A 182 12.77 -0.56 -22.61
C LYS A 182 12.54 0.36 -23.82
N LEU A 183 11.28 0.75 -24.08
CA LEU A 183 10.97 1.72 -25.12
C LEU A 183 10.93 3.18 -24.62
N LYS A 184 10.98 3.38 -23.30
CA LYS A 184 10.94 4.70 -22.63
C LYS A 184 12.04 4.82 -21.58
N HIS A 185 12.34 6.05 -21.19
CA HIS A 185 13.19 6.32 -20.03
C HIS A 185 12.65 5.62 -18.79
N MET A 186 13.50 4.83 -18.13
CA MET A 186 13.20 4.10 -16.90
C MET A 186 13.81 4.85 -15.72
N GLY A 187 13.29 4.61 -14.52
CA GLY A 187 13.72 5.31 -13.31
C GLY A 187 12.78 6.47 -12.94
N ILE A 188 13.32 7.38 -12.16
CA ILE A 188 12.61 8.60 -11.77
C ILE A 188 12.33 9.42 -13.01
N ARG A 189 11.09 9.85 -13.20
CA ARG A 189 10.69 10.65 -14.36
C ARG A 189 11.35 12.03 -14.37
N LEU A 190 11.69 12.49 -15.55
CA LEU A 190 12.30 13.80 -15.76
C LEU A 190 11.28 14.86 -16.22
N GLU A 191 10.08 14.41 -16.59
CA GLU A 191 9.00 15.26 -17.08
C GLU A 191 7.85 15.30 -16.07
N GLN A 192 7.00 16.30 -16.17
CA GLN A 192 5.76 16.34 -15.42
C GLN A 192 4.78 15.32 -15.98
N GLY A 193 3.75 14.98 -15.23
CA GLY A 193 2.78 13.98 -15.64
C GLY A 193 1.49 14.04 -14.86
N PHE A 194 0.51 13.35 -15.35
CA PHE A 194 -0.79 13.20 -14.69
C PHE A 194 -1.31 11.77 -14.85
N VAL A 195 -2.32 11.44 -14.06
CA VAL A 195 -3.15 10.25 -14.20
C VAL A 195 -4.54 10.74 -14.60
N GLY A 196 -5.14 10.13 -15.61
CA GLY A 196 -6.42 10.52 -16.16
C GLY A 196 -6.52 10.14 -17.62
N GLU A 197 -7.43 10.76 -18.34
CA GLU A 197 -7.71 10.51 -19.75
C GLU A 197 -7.28 11.69 -20.60
N HIS A 198 -7.39 11.53 -21.92
CA HIS A 198 -7.31 12.63 -22.87
C HIS A 198 -8.66 12.79 -23.55
N ASP A 199 -9.03 14.04 -23.82
CA ASP A 199 -10.19 14.33 -24.63
C ASP A 199 -10.06 13.65 -26.01
N ILE A 200 -11.12 13.00 -26.45
CA ILE A 200 -11.10 12.19 -27.70
C ILE A 200 -10.90 13.04 -28.95
N GLU A 201 -11.37 14.28 -28.95
CA GLU A 201 -11.33 15.17 -30.09
C GLU A 201 -10.11 16.08 -30.13
N THR A 202 -9.79 16.67 -28.95
CA THR A 202 -8.72 17.68 -28.85
C THR A 202 -7.40 17.09 -28.37
N PHE A 203 -7.41 15.86 -27.82
CA PHE A 203 -6.28 15.23 -27.16
C PHE A 203 -5.74 16.02 -25.96
N GLU A 204 -6.50 16.97 -25.45
CA GLU A 204 -6.14 17.70 -24.22
C GLU A 204 -6.22 16.80 -22.99
N PRO A 205 -5.30 16.96 -22.02
CA PRO A 205 -5.32 16.17 -20.81
C PRO A 205 -6.55 16.48 -19.94
N ILE A 206 -7.18 15.42 -19.42
CA ILE A 206 -8.26 15.46 -18.43
C ILE A 206 -7.72 14.76 -17.16
N PRO A 207 -7.05 15.49 -16.27
CA PRO A 207 -6.40 14.87 -15.13
C PRO A 207 -7.38 14.56 -14.00
N ASP A 208 -7.37 13.29 -13.53
CA ASP A 208 -7.93 12.87 -12.24
C ASP A 208 -6.92 13.15 -11.11
N HIS A 209 -5.63 13.11 -11.44
CA HIS A 209 -4.54 13.40 -10.53
C HIS A 209 -3.36 14.02 -11.29
N ILE A 210 -2.87 15.15 -10.85
CA ILE A 210 -1.61 15.72 -11.34
C ILE A 210 -0.49 15.27 -10.41
N SER A 211 0.55 14.66 -10.98
CA SER A 211 1.71 14.17 -10.25
C SER A 211 2.60 15.32 -9.74
N ALA A 212 3.44 15.07 -8.74
CA ALA A 212 4.38 16.07 -8.27
C ALA A 212 5.30 16.58 -9.39
N LYS A 213 5.76 17.83 -9.34
CA LYS A 213 6.71 18.35 -10.32
C LYS A 213 7.99 17.51 -10.35
N ALA A 214 8.59 17.33 -11.51
CA ALA A 214 9.83 16.55 -11.65
C ALA A 214 10.95 17.11 -10.76
N ASP A 215 11.07 18.43 -10.67
CA ASP A 215 12.07 19.13 -9.84
C ASP A 215 11.91 18.90 -8.33
N ASP A 216 10.70 18.49 -7.90
CA ASP A 216 10.39 18.24 -6.50
C ASP A 216 10.65 16.79 -6.07
N LEU A 217 10.86 15.86 -7.03
CA LEU A 217 10.88 14.42 -6.77
C LEU A 217 12.02 14.00 -5.84
N ASP A 218 13.21 14.52 -6.02
CA ASP A 218 14.36 14.19 -5.18
C ASP A 218 14.06 14.50 -3.71
N SER A 219 13.53 15.69 -3.44
CA SER A 219 13.17 16.14 -2.08
C SER A 219 12.05 15.30 -1.47
N LEU A 220 11.02 14.99 -2.28
CA LEU A 220 9.87 14.19 -1.83
C LEU A 220 10.26 12.74 -1.55
N LEU A 221 11.06 12.12 -2.42
CA LEU A 221 11.54 10.75 -2.24
C LEU A 221 12.52 10.63 -1.06
N GLU A 222 13.43 11.59 -0.90
CA GLU A 222 14.28 11.65 0.28
C GLU A 222 13.44 11.74 1.56
N GLY A 223 12.42 12.60 1.56
CA GLY A 223 11.47 12.74 2.65
C GLY A 223 10.69 11.47 2.95
N LEU A 224 10.17 10.81 1.92
CA LEU A 224 9.43 9.54 2.02
C LEU A 224 10.32 8.43 2.60
N ILE A 225 11.56 8.28 2.12
CA ILE A 225 12.53 7.29 2.62
C ILE A 225 12.90 7.58 4.08
N LYS A 226 13.17 8.84 4.44
CA LYS A 226 13.46 9.24 5.83
C LYS A 226 12.29 8.92 6.75
N SER A 227 11.06 9.22 6.32
CA SER A 227 9.85 8.94 7.09
C SER A 227 9.60 7.44 7.22
N THR A 228 9.85 6.65 6.17
CA THR A 228 9.82 5.19 6.23
C THR A 228 10.78 4.65 7.29
N ASN A 229 12.04 5.09 7.27
CA ASN A 229 13.04 4.65 8.23
C ASN A 229 12.69 5.06 9.68
N LEU A 230 12.08 6.24 9.85
CA LEU A 230 11.60 6.71 11.15
C LEU A 230 10.52 5.79 11.71
N LEU A 231 9.55 5.42 10.87
CA LEU A 231 8.39 4.62 11.30
C LEU A 231 8.75 3.13 11.48
N VAL A 232 9.54 2.55 10.58
CA VAL A 232 9.98 1.14 10.66
C VAL A 232 10.77 0.86 11.93
N ASN A 233 11.51 1.85 12.45
CA ASN A 233 12.28 1.72 13.68
C ASN A 233 11.55 2.25 14.93
N SER A 234 10.23 2.17 14.96
CA SER A 234 9.39 2.67 16.05
C SER A 234 8.20 1.76 16.35
N ASP A 235 7.45 2.06 17.40
CA ASP A 235 6.20 1.37 17.77
C ASP A 235 4.98 1.89 16.99
N TYR A 236 5.20 2.61 15.89
CA TYR A 236 4.09 3.09 15.07
C TYR A 236 3.34 1.91 14.44
N ASN A 237 2.01 2.01 14.35
CA ASN A 237 1.21 0.91 13.83
C ASN A 237 1.59 0.59 12.37
N PRO A 238 1.90 -0.69 12.02
CA PRO A 238 2.37 -1.08 10.69
C PRO A 238 1.38 -0.77 9.55
N VAL A 239 0.07 -0.91 9.80
CA VAL A 239 -0.96 -0.63 8.78
C VAL A 239 -1.07 0.87 8.52
N LEU A 240 -0.96 1.70 9.56
CA LEU A 240 -0.91 3.16 9.42
C LEU A 240 0.35 3.61 8.67
N ALA A 241 1.51 3.01 8.97
CA ALA A 241 2.75 3.29 8.25
C ALA A 241 2.62 2.89 6.77
N ALA A 242 2.07 1.71 6.49
CA ALA A 242 1.84 1.26 5.12
C ALA A 242 0.87 2.19 4.36
N ALA A 243 -0.21 2.63 5.00
CA ALA A 243 -1.14 3.57 4.39
C ALA A 243 -0.47 4.92 4.06
N THR A 244 0.26 5.51 5.00
CA THR A 244 0.89 6.83 4.78
C THR A 244 1.98 6.79 3.72
N ILE A 245 2.88 5.80 3.78
CA ILE A 245 4.05 5.72 2.89
C ILE A 245 3.65 5.24 1.49
N ALA A 246 2.87 4.15 1.39
CA ALA A 246 2.56 3.57 0.09
C ALA A 246 1.61 4.48 -0.72
N PHE A 247 0.55 5.02 -0.12
CA PHE A 247 -0.32 5.98 -0.82
C PHE A 247 0.42 7.28 -1.14
N GLY A 248 1.31 7.75 -0.24
CA GLY A 248 2.15 8.91 -0.54
C GLY A 248 3.06 8.72 -1.74
N PHE A 249 3.66 7.54 -1.89
CA PHE A 249 4.40 7.19 -3.10
C PHE A 249 3.51 7.24 -4.35
N ASN A 250 2.29 6.70 -4.26
CA ASN A 250 1.33 6.74 -5.36
C ASN A 250 0.93 8.17 -5.75
N PHE A 251 0.73 9.04 -4.76
CA PHE A 251 0.37 10.45 -5.01
C PHE A 251 1.55 11.28 -5.55
N ILE A 252 2.77 11.05 -5.09
CA ILE A 252 3.98 11.66 -5.66
C ILE A 252 4.14 11.24 -7.12
N HIS A 253 3.83 9.99 -7.43
CA HIS A 253 3.90 9.37 -8.76
C HIS A 253 5.27 9.53 -9.43
N PRO A 254 6.36 9.06 -8.79
CA PRO A 254 7.71 9.46 -9.19
C PRO A 254 8.28 8.76 -10.42
N LEU A 255 7.68 7.66 -10.87
CA LEU A 255 8.19 6.85 -11.96
C LEU A 255 7.44 7.13 -13.27
N SER A 256 8.09 6.87 -14.39
CA SER A 256 7.45 6.95 -15.71
C SER A 256 6.41 5.85 -15.93
N ASP A 257 6.52 4.71 -15.25
CA ASP A 257 5.57 3.60 -15.26
C ASP A 257 5.77 2.71 -14.03
N GLY A 258 4.71 2.01 -13.60
CA GLY A 258 4.75 1.04 -12.51
C GLY A 258 4.46 1.59 -11.10
N ASN A 259 4.07 2.86 -10.98
CA ASN A 259 3.80 3.49 -9.68
C ASN A 259 2.75 2.72 -8.87
N GLY A 260 1.60 2.38 -9.46
CA GLY A 260 0.54 1.67 -8.75
C GLY A 260 0.95 0.27 -8.27
N ARG A 261 1.71 -0.47 -9.07
CA ARG A 261 2.21 -1.81 -8.68
C ARG A 261 3.27 -1.73 -7.60
N ILE A 262 4.16 -0.72 -7.64
CA ILE A 262 5.15 -0.47 -6.59
C ILE A 262 4.47 0.06 -5.33
N HIS A 263 3.45 0.92 -5.44
CA HIS A 263 2.61 1.32 -4.31
C HIS A 263 2.10 0.09 -3.54
N ARG A 264 1.50 -0.89 -4.22
CA ARG A 264 1.02 -2.11 -3.56
C ARG A 264 2.14 -2.99 -3.01
N TYR A 265 3.29 -3.04 -3.69
CA TYR A 265 4.49 -3.68 -3.13
C TYR A 265 4.95 -3.01 -1.82
N LEU A 266 4.90 -1.68 -1.73
CA LEU A 266 5.29 -0.95 -0.52
C LEU A 266 4.38 -1.26 0.68
N ILE A 267 3.10 -1.59 0.45
CA ILE A 267 2.22 -2.09 1.52
C ILE A 267 2.79 -3.39 2.09
N HIS A 268 3.10 -4.37 1.25
CA HIS A 268 3.72 -5.62 1.70
C HIS A 268 5.05 -5.37 2.41
N HIS A 269 5.88 -4.50 1.84
CA HIS A 269 7.20 -4.18 2.38
C HIS A 269 7.11 -3.67 3.82
N LEU A 270 6.23 -2.72 4.09
CA LEU A 270 6.06 -2.12 5.41
C LEU A 270 5.43 -3.08 6.42
N LEU A 271 4.39 -3.81 6.04
CA LEU A 271 3.77 -4.81 6.91
C LEU A 271 4.79 -5.87 7.38
N ILE A 272 5.68 -6.32 6.49
CA ILE A 272 6.71 -7.30 6.83
C ILE A 272 7.87 -6.66 7.60
N ALA A 273 8.35 -5.48 7.17
CA ALA A 273 9.48 -4.80 7.80
C ALA A 273 9.18 -4.39 9.25
N MET A 274 7.92 -4.09 9.55
CA MET A 274 7.44 -3.72 10.89
C MET A 274 6.89 -4.91 11.70
N GLY A 275 7.02 -6.15 11.20
CA GLY A 275 6.67 -7.35 11.94
C GLY A 275 5.16 -7.63 12.07
N PHE A 276 4.31 -7.01 11.25
CA PHE A 276 2.87 -7.29 11.23
C PHE A 276 2.59 -8.72 10.77
N THR A 277 3.37 -9.22 9.80
CA THR A 277 3.33 -10.59 9.33
C THR A 277 4.71 -11.21 9.30
N LYS A 278 4.81 -12.55 9.47
CA LYS A 278 6.06 -13.26 9.29
C LYS A 278 6.42 -13.30 7.79
N ARG A 279 7.72 -13.25 7.47
CA ARG A 279 8.23 -13.29 6.09
C ARG A 279 7.75 -14.50 5.26
N GLU A 280 7.42 -15.59 5.93
CA GLU A 280 6.96 -16.81 5.27
C GLU A 280 5.49 -16.74 4.84
N MET A 281 4.76 -15.75 5.33
CA MET A 281 3.35 -15.55 5.09
C MET A 281 3.12 -14.28 4.29
N ILE A 282 2.76 -14.44 3.04
CA ILE A 282 2.44 -13.32 2.18
C ILE A 282 0.99 -12.94 2.37
N PHE A 283 0.80 -11.65 2.47
CA PHE A 283 -0.46 -11.01 2.72
C PHE A 283 -1.05 -10.51 1.39
N PRO A 284 -2.04 -11.16 0.78
CA PRO A 284 -2.52 -10.85 -0.56
C PRO A 284 -3.39 -9.59 -0.59
N VAL A 285 -2.84 -8.47 -0.18
CA VAL A 285 -3.56 -7.19 -0.06
C VAL A 285 -4.06 -6.66 -1.41
N SER A 286 -3.32 -6.93 -2.50
CA SER A 286 -3.76 -6.53 -3.84
C SER A 286 -5.03 -7.26 -4.28
N ALA A 287 -5.24 -8.51 -3.81
CA ALA A 287 -6.47 -9.23 -4.07
C ALA A 287 -7.65 -8.57 -3.34
N ALA A 288 -7.48 -8.16 -2.08
CA ALA A 288 -8.50 -7.43 -1.33
C ALA A 288 -8.81 -6.05 -1.96
N ILE A 289 -7.78 -5.34 -2.43
CA ILE A 289 -7.95 -4.06 -3.16
C ILE A 289 -8.75 -4.27 -4.46
N LEU A 290 -8.45 -5.34 -5.22
CA LEU A 290 -9.18 -5.65 -6.45
C LEU A 290 -10.65 -5.97 -6.18
N ASP A 291 -10.94 -6.73 -5.12
CA ASP A 291 -12.32 -7.04 -4.70
C ASP A 291 -13.09 -5.78 -4.28
N ARG A 292 -12.38 -4.69 -3.89
CA ARG A 292 -12.92 -3.36 -3.50
C ARG A 292 -12.49 -2.25 -4.46
N ILE A 293 -12.38 -2.54 -5.75
CA ILE A 293 -11.79 -1.59 -6.72
C ILE A 293 -12.49 -0.22 -6.75
N GLY A 294 -13.82 -0.20 -6.62
CA GLY A 294 -14.59 1.06 -6.57
C GLY A 294 -14.24 1.91 -5.35
N GLU A 295 -14.17 1.31 -4.16
CA GLU A 295 -13.75 2.02 -2.94
C GLU A 295 -12.29 2.50 -3.03
N TYR A 296 -11.41 1.71 -3.66
CA TYR A 296 -10.02 2.11 -3.90
C TYR A 296 -9.94 3.38 -4.76
N GLN A 297 -10.72 3.44 -5.83
CA GLN A 297 -10.82 4.63 -6.68
C GLN A 297 -11.32 5.84 -5.89
N GLU A 298 -12.42 5.69 -5.13
CA GLU A 298 -12.94 6.76 -4.26
C GLU A 298 -11.91 7.28 -3.26
N VAL A 299 -11.07 6.40 -2.69
CA VAL A 299 -10.00 6.78 -1.76
C VAL A 299 -8.88 7.58 -2.44
N LEU A 300 -8.56 7.25 -3.69
CA LEU A 300 -7.58 8.00 -4.50
C LEU A 300 -8.16 9.38 -4.89
N GLU A 301 -9.39 9.42 -5.36
CA GLU A 301 -10.10 10.64 -5.76
C GLU A 301 -10.29 11.59 -4.57
N ALA A 302 -10.64 11.07 -3.40
CA ALA A 302 -10.79 11.89 -2.18
C ALA A 302 -9.50 12.64 -1.78
N HIS A 303 -8.33 12.16 -2.21
CA HIS A 303 -7.08 12.88 -2.09
C HIS A 303 -6.86 13.85 -3.25
N SER A 304 -7.07 13.41 -4.47
CA SER A 304 -6.67 14.11 -5.70
C SER A 304 -7.62 15.26 -6.05
N SER A 305 -8.94 15.01 -6.08
CA SER A 305 -9.93 16.00 -6.55
C SER A 305 -9.87 17.35 -5.83
N PRO A 306 -9.80 17.43 -4.48
CA PRO A 306 -9.71 18.73 -3.81
C PRO A 306 -8.38 19.47 -4.02
N ARG A 307 -7.37 18.77 -4.55
CA ARG A 307 -6.04 19.33 -4.81
C ARG A 307 -5.90 19.85 -6.22
N LEU A 308 -6.68 19.33 -7.16
CA LEU A 308 -6.70 19.85 -8.53
C LEU A 308 -7.03 21.33 -8.56
N ASP A 309 -7.97 21.80 -7.72
CA ASP A 309 -8.34 23.22 -7.60
C ASP A 309 -7.20 24.11 -7.08
N LEU A 310 -6.16 23.50 -6.48
CA LEU A 310 -5.00 24.21 -5.93
C LEU A 310 -3.78 24.18 -6.87
N ILE A 311 -3.90 23.51 -8.00
CA ILE A 311 -2.82 23.32 -8.98
C ILE A 311 -3.14 24.14 -10.22
N GLU A 312 -2.34 25.17 -10.47
CA GLU A 312 -2.39 25.92 -11.73
C GLU A 312 -1.57 25.15 -12.78
N TRP A 313 -2.20 24.79 -13.88
CA TRP A 313 -1.54 24.03 -14.93
C TRP A 313 -2.05 24.39 -16.30
N GLU A 314 -1.28 24.04 -17.33
CA GLU A 314 -1.67 24.17 -18.75
C GLU A 314 -1.28 22.90 -19.52
N ALA A 315 -1.98 22.65 -20.62
CA ALA A 315 -1.62 21.57 -21.54
C ALA A 315 -0.33 21.90 -22.31
N THR A 316 0.51 20.88 -22.53
CA THR A 316 1.72 21.02 -23.34
C THR A 316 1.49 20.52 -24.77
N GLU A 317 2.39 20.88 -25.71
CA GLU A 317 2.34 20.41 -27.10
C GLU A 317 2.37 18.87 -27.22
N ASN A 318 2.92 18.18 -26.23
CA ASN A 318 2.97 16.72 -26.16
C ASN A 318 1.76 16.12 -25.44
N HIS A 319 0.65 16.86 -25.32
CA HIS A 319 -0.57 16.43 -24.63
C HIS A 319 -0.35 15.99 -23.18
N ASN A 320 0.58 16.61 -22.48
CA ASN A 320 0.87 16.43 -21.07
C ASN A 320 0.50 17.70 -20.29
N VAL A 321 0.68 17.72 -18.97
CA VAL A 321 0.45 18.88 -18.11
C VAL A 321 1.77 19.59 -17.78
N ARG A 322 1.72 20.92 -17.68
CA ARG A 322 2.77 21.75 -17.09
C ARG A 322 2.21 22.52 -15.91
N VAL A 323 2.70 22.22 -14.71
CA VAL A 323 2.29 22.88 -13.47
C VAL A 323 3.02 24.23 -13.34
N LEU A 324 2.26 25.29 -13.07
CA LEU A 324 2.74 26.67 -13.08
C LEU A 324 3.06 27.22 -11.68
N ASN A 325 2.38 26.74 -10.65
CA ASN A 325 2.54 27.21 -9.28
C ASN A 325 3.36 26.24 -8.39
N GLU A 326 3.61 26.64 -7.14
CA GLU A 326 4.32 25.84 -6.15
C GLU A 326 3.38 24.84 -5.46
N THR A 327 3.57 23.55 -5.74
CA THR A 327 2.65 22.46 -5.35
C THR A 327 3.26 21.41 -4.42
N ILE A 328 4.56 21.47 -4.14
CA ILE A 328 5.28 20.43 -3.39
C ILE A 328 4.62 20.07 -2.05
N ASP A 329 4.03 21.08 -1.36
CA ASP A 329 3.43 20.87 -0.04
C ASP A 329 2.12 20.07 -0.09
N LEU A 330 1.46 19.96 -1.25
CA LEU A 330 0.30 19.11 -1.46
C LEU A 330 0.66 17.61 -1.34
N TYR A 331 1.91 17.26 -1.64
CA TYR A 331 2.45 15.90 -1.58
C TYR A 331 3.20 15.63 -0.27
N ARG A 332 3.77 16.66 0.36
CA ARG A 332 4.45 16.54 1.66
C ARG A 332 3.50 16.32 2.82
N TYR A 333 2.37 17.05 2.84
CA TYR A 333 1.50 17.16 4.00
C TYR A 333 0.05 16.89 3.62
N TYR A 334 -0.46 15.76 4.02
CA TYR A 334 -1.85 15.41 3.80
C TYR A 334 -2.42 14.56 4.94
N ASP A 335 -3.73 14.55 5.04
CA ASP A 335 -4.47 13.67 5.94
C ASP A 335 -4.68 12.31 5.25
N ALA A 336 -4.03 11.28 5.77
CA ALA A 336 -4.07 9.91 5.25
C ALA A 336 -5.12 9.04 5.98
N THR A 337 -6.08 9.64 6.67
CA THR A 337 -7.06 8.90 7.48
C THR A 337 -7.92 7.97 6.63
N ARG A 338 -8.43 8.44 5.48
CA ARG A 338 -9.23 7.60 4.57
C ARG A 338 -8.44 6.44 3.99
N GLN A 339 -7.17 6.67 3.62
CA GLN A 339 -6.27 5.64 3.12
C GLN A 339 -5.99 4.59 4.19
N ALA A 340 -5.83 5.03 5.44
CA ALA A 340 -5.63 4.13 6.58
C ALA A 340 -6.88 3.28 6.86
N GLU A 341 -8.07 3.88 6.88
CA GLU A 341 -9.33 3.16 7.06
C GLU A 341 -9.54 2.10 5.99
N PHE A 342 -9.35 2.46 4.73
CA PHE A 342 -9.45 1.53 3.60
C PHE A 342 -8.44 0.39 3.69
N LEU A 343 -7.17 0.70 4.02
CA LEU A 343 -6.16 -0.33 4.13
C LEU A 343 -6.44 -1.31 5.28
N PHE A 344 -6.97 -0.83 6.41
CA PHE A 344 -7.43 -1.70 7.50
C PHE A 344 -8.55 -2.65 7.05
N GLU A 345 -9.49 -2.18 6.25
CA GLU A 345 -10.53 -3.05 5.66
C GLU A 345 -9.94 -4.13 4.77
N CYS A 346 -9.04 -3.76 3.85
CA CYS A 346 -8.35 -4.71 2.99
C CYS A 346 -7.53 -5.74 3.80
N VAL A 347 -6.87 -5.28 4.87
CA VAL A 347 -6.13 -6.15 5.80
C VAL A 347 -7.07 -7.11 6.52
N ASN A 348 -8.19 -6.62 7.03
CA ASN A 348 -9.19 -7.44 7.69
C ASN A 348 -9.80 -8.49 6.74
N ASP A 349 -10.21 -8.10 5.54
CA ASP A 349 -10.76 -9.05 4.54
C ASP A 349 -9.75 -10.13 4.14
N THR A 350 -8.48 -9.75 4.06
CA THR A 350 -7.39 -10.70 3.81
C THR A 350 -7.33 -11.76 4.91
N ILE A 351 -7.45 -11.37 6.18
CA ILE A 351 -7.34 -12.25 7.35
C ILE A 351 -8.60 -13.09 7.52
N GLU A 352 -9.77 -12.45 7.44
CA GLU A 352 -11.05 -13.11 7.77
C GLU A 352 -11.61 -13.95 6.60
N SER A 353 -11.21 -13.65 5.36
CA SER A 353 -11.81 -14.26 4.18
C SER A 353 -10.78 -14.89 3.23
N ILE A 354 -9.81 -14.12 2.73
CA ILE A 354 -8.97 -14.56 1.61
C ILE A 354 -8.04 -15.71 2.03
N ILE A 355 -7.33 -15.56 3.14
CA ILE A 355 -6.40 -16.58 3.64
C ILE A 355 -7.14 -17.86 4.08
N PRO A 356 -8.21 -17.79 4.89
CA PRO A 356 -8.97 -19.00 5.28
C PRO A 356 -9.55 -19.76 4.11
N ARG A 357 -10.14 -19.07 3.13
CA ARG A 357 -10.69 -19.67 1.92
C ARG A 357 -9.65 -20.44 1.12
N GLU A 358 -8.44 -19.91 1.02
CA GLU A 358 -7.35 -20.57 0.28
C GLU A 358 -6.78 -21.78 1.03
N LEU A 359 -6.66 -21.67 2.36
CA LEU A 359 -6.27 -22.79 3.22
C LEU A 359 -7.28 -23.93 3.12
N ASP A 360 -8.57 -23.65 3.25
CA ASP A 360 -9.64 -24.64 3.12
C ASP A 360 -9.63 -25.32 1.74
N PHE A 361 -9.48 -24.52 0.68
CA PHE A 361 -9.39 -25.07 -0.68
C PHE A 361 -8.22 -26.03 -0.84
N LEU A 362 -7.03 -25.71 -0.36
CA LEU A 362 -5.87 -26.57 -0.46
C LEU A 362 -5.97 -27.82 0.42
N GLU A 363 -6.60 -27.73 1.59
CA GLU A 363 -6.91 -28.91 2.41
C GLU A 363 -7.89 -29.85 1.71
N LYS A 364 -8.94 -29.30 1.12
CA LYS A 364 -9.93 -30.06 0.33
C LYS A 364 -9.28 -30.68 -0.90
N TYR A 365 -8.42 -29.93 -1.57
CA TYR A 365 -7.63 -30.42 -2.71
C TYR A 365 -6.76 -31.62 -2.31
N ASP A 366 -6.03 -31.56 -1.20
CA ASP A 366 -5.19 -32.65 -0.73
C ASP A 366 -6.01 -33.89 -0.39
N LYS A 367 -7.16 -33.74 0.26
CA LYS A 367 -8.09 -34.86 0.54
C LYS A 367 -8.56 -35.52 -0.75
N MET A 368 -8.95 -34.70 -1.73
CA MET A 368 -9.43 -35.19 -3.02
C MET A 368 -8.32 -35.91 -3.81
N LYS A 369 -7.10 -35.35 -3.83
CA LYS A 369 -5.94 -35.96 -4.47
C LYS A 369 -5.62 -37.33 -3.84
N ASN A 370 -5.54 -37.39 -2.52
CA ASN A 370 -5.28 -38.64 -1.80
C ASN A 370 -6.35 -39.70 -2.10
N TYR A 371 -7.63 -39.30 -2.22
CA TYR A 371 -8.70 -40.22 -2.59
C TYR A 371 -8.53 -40.76 -4.01
N ILE A 372 -8.23 -39.89 -4.98
CA ILE A 372 -8.02 -40.31 -6.38
C ILE A 372 -6.81 -41.27 -6.47
N ASP A 373 -5.69 -40.94 -5.84
CA ASP A 373 -4.47 -41.75 -5.82
C ASP A 373 -4.69 -43.14 -5.18
N ALA A 374 -5.64 -43.22 -4.23
CA ALA A 374 -5.99 -44.50 -3.58
C ALA A 374 -6.83 -45.43 -4.47
N ILE A 375 -7.58 -44.91 -5.44
CA ILE A 375 -8.47 -45.73 -6.29
C ILE A 375 -7.96 -45.89 -7.72
N ILE A 376 -7.11 -44.98 -8.21
CA ILE A 376 -6.63 -44.93 -9.58
C ILE A 376 -5.16 -44.50 -9.62
N SER A 377 -4.35 -45.24 -10.37
CA SER A 377 -2.97 -44.81 -10.66
C SER A 377 -2.95 -43.95 -11.91
N MET A 378 -2.74 -42.62 -11.73
CA MET A 378 -2.57 -41.70 -12.85
C MET A 378 -1.49 -40.63 -12.52
N PRO A 379 -0.87 -40.00 -13.55
CA PRO A 379 0.11 -38.95 -13.33
C PRO A 379 -0.49 -37.76 -12.56
N ASP A 380 0.29 -37.15 -11.64
CA ASP A 380 -0.11 -35.99 -10.85
C ASP A 380 -0.75 -34.85 -11.68
N THR A 381 -0.20 -34.60 -12.88
CA THR A 381 -0.74 -33.61 -13.80
C THR A 381 -2.16 -33.90 -14.29
N LYS A 382 -2.50 -35.20 -14.44
CA LYS A 382 -3.87 -35.64 -14.79
C LYS A 382 -4.82 -35.51 -13.57
N VAL A 383 -4.33 -35.84 -12.35
CA VAL A 383 -5.09 -35.64 -11.11
C VAL A 383 -5.41 -34.15 -10.91
N ASP A 384 -4.42 -33.25 -11.07
CA ASP A 384 -4.58 -31.82 -10.99
C ASP A 384 -5.62 -31.29 -11.99
N LEU A 385 -5.56 -31.80 -13.23
CA LEU A 385 -6.49 -31.42 -14.29
C LEU A 385 -7.91 -31.91 -14.01
N LEU A 386 -8.05 -33.13 -13.45
CA LEU A 386 -9.34 -33.71 -13.08
C LEU A 386 -10.02 -32.89 -11.97
N ILE A 387 -9.31 -32.62 -10.89
CA ILE A 387 -9.83 -31.79 -9.78
C ILE A 387 -10.20 -30.39 -10.28
N LYS A 388 -9.37 -29.79 -11.16
CA LYS A 388 -9.68 -28.51 -11.78
C LYS A 388 -11.00 -28.52 -12.58
N PHE A 389 -11.23 -29.56 -13.39
CA PHE A 389 -12.46 -29.66 -14.18
C PHE A 389 -13.69 -29.90 -13.31
N LEU A 390 -13.58 -30.70 -12.24
CA LEU A 390 -14.64 -30.90 -11.27
C LEU A 390 -15.01 -29.58 -10.59
N ASN A 391 -14.00 -28.80 -10.16
CA ASN A 391 -14.22 -27.51 -9.53
C ASN A 391 -14.85 -26.48 -10.50
N GLN A 392 -14.51 -26.53 -11.78
CA GLN A 392 -15.09 -25.63 -12.80
C GLN A 392 -16.52 -25.98 -13.21
N ASN A 393 -16.97 -27.19 -12.94
CA ASN A 393 -18.25 -27.72 -13.41
C ASN A 393 -19.05 -28.36 -12.25
N GLU A 394 -19.04 -27.71 -11.09
CA GLU A 394 -19.85 -28.06 -9.91
C GLU A 394 -19.78 -29.55 -9.53
N GLY A 395 -18.58 -30.10 -9.52
CA GLY A 395 -18.31 -31.48 -9.13
C GLY A 395 -18.56 -32.52 -10.22
N ARG A 396 -18.87 -32.11 -11.45
CA ARG A 396 -19.14 -33.06 -12.54
C ARG A 396 -18.15 -32.96 -13.68
N LEU A 397 -17.73 -34.12 -14.21
CA LEU A 397 -16.87 -34.19 -15.38
C LEU A 397 -17.71 -34.15 -16.67
N SER A 398 -17.54 -33.10 -17.48
CA SER A 398 -18.27 -32.98 -18.76
C SER A 398 -17.94 -34.11 -19.73
N LYS A 399 -18.93 -34.53 -20.56
CA LYS A 399 -18.76 -35.59 -21.56
C LYS A 399 -17.55 -35.35 -22.48
N ASN A 400 -17.36 -34.11 -22.93
CA ASN A 400 -16.23 -33.76 -23.82
C ASN A 400 -14.88 -33.92 -23.13
N LYS A 401 -14.75 -33.52 -21.87
CA LYS A 401 -13.52 -33.66 -21.09
C LYS A 401 -13.24 -35.12 -20.75
N ARG A 402 -14.27 -35.87 -20.43
CA ARG A 402 -14.16 -37.31 -20.21
C ARG A 402 -13.57 -38.02 -21.44
N LEU A 403 -14.12 -37.78 -22.63
CA LEU A 403 -13.69 -38.42 -23.85
C LEU A 403 -12.30 -38.00 -24.31
N LYS A 404 -11.90 -36.77 -24.05
CA LYS A 404 -10.64 -36.21 -24.52
C LYS A 404 -9.46 -36.49 -23.58
N ASP A 405 -9.68 -36.29 -22.29
CA ASP A 405 -8.58 -36.26 -21.31
C ASP A 405 -8.61 -37.43 -20.32
N PHE A 406 -9.76 -38.16 -20.22
CA PHE A 406 -10.02 -39.20 -19.21
C PHE A 406 -10.83 -40.37 -19.77
N GLU A 407 -10.60 -40.76 -21.04
CA GLU A 407 -11.28 -41.89 -21.68
C GLU A 407 -10.99 -43.26 -21.01
N GLU A 408 -9.83 -43.31 -20.34
CA GLU A 408 -9.36 -44.52 -19.60
C GLU A 408 -10.19 -44.79 -18.33
N LEU A 409 -10.90 -43.78 -17.80
CA LEU A 409 -11.70 -43.91 -16.59
C LEU A 409 -13.05 -44.59 -16.88
N THR A 410 -13.36 -45.60 -16.08
CA THR A 410 -14.68 -46.24 -16.12
C THR A 410 -15.79 -45.30 -15.58
N SER A 411 -17.03 -45.56 -16.00
CA SER A 411 -18.18 -44.80 -15.48
C SER A 411 -18.36 -44.93 -13.97
N LYS A 412 -17.92 -46.06 -13.38
CA LYS A 412 -17.99 -46.32 -11.94
C LYS A 412 -16.94 -45.48 -11.19
N GLU A 413 -15.73 -45.38 -11.71
CA GLU A 413 -14.66 -44.57 -11.13
C GLU A 413 -15.00 -43.07 -11.21
N ILE A 414 -15.50 -42.59 -12.36
CA ILE A 414 -15.93 -41.20 -12.50
C ILE A 414 -17.02 -40.87 -11.49
N LYS A 415 -18.04 -41.73 -11.36
CA LYS A 415 -19.10 -41.52 -10.39
C LYS A 415 -18.58 -41.46 -8.95
N ALA A 416 -17.70 -42.39 -8.56
CA ALA A 416 -17.10 -42.39 -7.24
C ALA A 416 -16.28 -41.12 -6.95
N ILE A 417 -15.56 -40.60 -7.96
CA ILE A 417 -14.79 -39.35 -7.87
C ILE A 417 -15.73 -38.16 -7.74
N GLU A 418 -16.79 -38.09 -8.55
CA GLU A 418 -17.81 -37.00 -8.49
C GLU A 418 -18.54 -37.01 -7.15
N ASP A 419 -18.97 -38.15 -6.66
CA ASP A 419 -19.66 -38.29 -5.37
C ASP A 419 -18.73 -37.86 -4.21
N HIS A 420 -17.44 -38.24 -4.24
CA HIS A 420 -16.47 -37.86 -3.23
C HIS A 420 -16.11 -36.37 -3.31
N PHE A 421 -16.02 -35.80 -4.52
CA PHE A 421 -15.82 -34.38 -4.72
C PHE A 421 -16.99 -33.57 -4.09
N ALA A 422 -18.22 -34.01 -4.34
CA ALA A 422 -19.40 -33.34 -3.76
C ALA A 422 -19.34 -33.33 -2.22
N MET A 423 -19.00 -34.47 -1.61
CA MET A 423 -18.85 -34.59 -0.15
C MET A 423 -17.75 -33.70 0.44
N ILE A 424 -16.68 -33.39 -0.31
CA ILE A 424 -15.56 -32.56 0.18
C ILE A 424 -15.78 -31.08 -0.10
N PHE A 425 -16.33 -30.72 -1.26
CA PHE A 425 -16.35 -29.33 -1.75
C PHE A 425 -17.73 -28.68 -1.70
N ILE A 426 -18.83 -29.44 -1.72
CA ILE A 426 -20.20 -28.92 -1.85
C ILE A 426 -20.96 -29.02 -0.54
N ASP A 427 -20.82 -30.12 0.21
CA ASP A 427 -21.39 -30.30 1.56
C ASP A 427 -20.49 -29.64 2.64
#